data_e9203fc580ea1be6a8df0b779546b22c
#
_entry.id   e9203fc580ea1be6a8df0b779546b22c
#
_cell.length_a   1.000
_cell.length_b   1.000
_cell.length_c   1.000
_cell.angle_alpha   90.00
_cell.angle_beta   90.00
_cell.angle_gamma   90.00
#
_symmetry.space_group_name_H-M   'P 1'
#
loop_
_entity.id
_entity.type
_entity.pdbx_description
1 polymer ?
#
loop_
_entity_poly.entity_id
_entity_poly.type
_entity_poly.pdbx_seq_one_letter_code
_entity_poly.pdbx_strand_id
1 'polypeptide(L)'
;IYVAPNGQASPLDPRKDLFPYSGFFEWGYNGTGPNFLAISLLAHFFGGDIPDNDSIDALKYNLISHLERFNKEDIIIDSDRILRALAYVPDSPVDLNSHPTLLSLYNEAQNRYKKYV
;
A
#
# COMPACT_ATOMS: atom_id res chain seq x y z
N ILE A 1 -12.15 1.34 1.13
CA ILE A 1 -10.74 1.75 1.39
C ILE A 1 -10.64 3.26 1.30
N TYR A 2 -10.06 3.86 2.30
CA TYR A 2 -9.79 5.29 2.37
C TYR A 2 -8.29 5.52 2.43
N VAL A 3 -7.86 6.61 1.84
CA VAL A 3 -6.44 6.99 1.82
C VAL A 3 -6.24 8.34 2.52
N ALA A 4 -5.13 8.51 3.18
CA ALA A 4 -4.84 9.70 3.98
C ALA A 4 -3.41 10.18 3.76
N PRO A 5 -3.07 10.66 2.55
CA PRO A 5 -1.70 11.14 2.28
C PRO A 5 -1.31 12.36 3.11
N ASN A 6 -2.28 13.20 3.46
CA ASN A 6 -2.05 14.44 4.22
C ASN A 6 -2.83 14.47 5.54
N GLY A 7 -3.13 13.30 6.10
CA GLY A 7 -3.88 13.20 7.35
C GLY A 7 -5.38 13.33 7.23
N GLN A 8 -5.91 13.65 6.05
CA GLN A 8 -7.34 13.68 5.77
C GLN A 8 -7.73 12.46 4.93
N ALA A 9 -8.62 11.63 5.47
CA ALA A 9 -9.08 10.43 4.77
C ALA A 9 -10.05 10.80 3.64
N SER A 10 -9.86 10.18 2.48
CA SER A 10 -10.76 10.27 1.34
C SER A 10 -10.87 8.90 0.67
N PRO A 11 -12.00 8.59 -0.01
CA PRO A 11 -12.13 7.32 -0.72
C PRO A 11 -11.06 7.14 -1.77
N LEU A 12 -10.50 5.92 -1.87
CA LEU A 12 -9.54 5.57 -2.91
C LEU A 12 -10.25 5.46 -4.27
N ASP A 13 -9.73 6.17 -5.27
CA ASP A 13 -10.25 6.13 -6.63
C ASP A 13 -9.75 4.86 -7.35
N PRO A 14 -10.66 4.00 -7.86
CA PRO A 14 -10.26 2.84 -8.65
C PRO A 14 -9.62 3.25 -9.98
N ARG A 15 -8.40 2.80 -10.20
CA ARG A 15 -7.65 3.14 -11.42
C ARG A 15 -7.87 2.07 -12.49
N LYS A 16 -9.10 2.02 -13.03
CA LYS A 16 -9.47 1.07 -14.10
C LYS A 16 -8.78 1.36 -15.43
N ASP A 17 -8.25 2.57 -15.60
CA ASP A 17 -7.42 2.95 -16.73
C ASP A 17 -6.07 2.22 -16.71
N LEU A 18 -5.51 1.95 -15.53
CA LEU A 18 -4.24 1.24 -15.36
C LEU A 18 -4.42 -0.28 -15.31
N PHE A 19 -5.54 -0.74 -14.78
CA PHE A 19 -5.84 -2.17 -14.67
C PHE A 19 -7.33 -2.36 -14.97
N PRO A 20 -7.71 -2.71 -16.20
CA PRO A 20 -9.11 -2.82 -16.64
C PRO A 20 -9.79 -4.05 -16.01
N TYR A 21 -10.19 -3.92 -14.77
CA TYR A 21 -10.81 -4.95 -13.98
C TYR A 21 -12.26 -4.55 -13.65
N SER A 22 -13.20 -5.45 -13.90
CA SER A 22 -14.63 -5.20 -13.68
C SER A 22 -15.10 -5.42 -12.24
N GLY A 23 -14.22 -5.97 -11.37
CA GLY A 23 -14.54 -6.21 -9.97
C GLY A 23 -14.27 -5.00 -9.09
N PHE A 24 -14.27 -5.24 -7.78
CA PHE A 24 -14.04 -4.24 -6.76
C PHE A 24 -12.70 -4.48 -6.07
N PHE A 25 -12.29 -3.53 -5.21
CA PHE A 25 -11.16 -3.73 -4.32
C PHE A 25 -11.44 -4.91 -3.39
N GLU A 26 -10.44 -5.77 -3.24
CA GLU A 26 -10.48 -6.87 -2.31
C GLU A 26 -9.17 -6.93 -1.53
N TRP A 27 -9.19 -7.53 -0.36
CA TRP A 27 -8.05 -7.63 0.53
C TRP A 27 -8.18 -8.86 1.43
N GLY A 28 -7.12 -9.14 2.21
CA GLY A 28 -7.10 -10.30 3.09
C GLY A 28 -6.69 -11.60 2.42
N TYR A 29 -6.22 -11.54 1.18
CA TYR A 29 -5.69 -12.67 0.43
C TYR A 29 -4.88 -12.15 -0.77
N ASN A 30 -4.26 -13.04 -1.53
CA ASN A 30 -3.56 -12.69 -2.78
C ASN A 30 -4.42 -13.09 -3.98
N GLY A 31 -4.65 -12.17 -4.91
CA GLY A 31 -5.43 -12.42 -6.10
C GLY A 31 -5.63 -11.19 -6.94
N THR A 32 -6.58 -11.25 -7.88
CA THR A 32 -6.82 -10.18 -8.85
C THR A 32 -7.41 -8.92 -8.20
N GLY A 33 -8.38 -9.07 -7.28
CA GLY A 33 -8.94 -7.94 -6.54
C GLY A 33 -7.90 -7.23 -5.68
N PRO A 34 -7.10 -7.94 -4.88
CA PRO A 34 -5.96 -7.36 -4.17
C PRO A 34 -4.92 -6.73 -5.09
N ASN A 35 -4.67 -7.30 -6.27
CA ASN A 35 -3.76 -6.73 -7.25
C ASN A 35 -4.27 -5.37 -7.74
N PHE A 36 -5.55 -5.27 -8.03
CA PHE A 36 -6.19 -4.02 -8.42
C PHE A 36 -6.08 -2.96 -7.32
N LEU A 37 -6.29 -3.36 -6.07
CA LEU A 37 -6.12 -2.47 -4.92
C LEU A 37 -4.68 -1.96 -4.81
N ALA A 38 -3.68 -2.84 -4.96
CA ALA A 38 -2.27 -2.45 -4.93
C ALA A 38 -1.93 -1.42 -6.00
N ILE A 39 -2.37 -1.64 -7.24
CA ILE A 39 -2.12 -0.72 -8.35
C ILE A 39 -2.76 0.64 -8.07
N SER A 40 -4.00 0.66 -7.60
CA SER A 40 -4.72 1.91 -7.31
C SER A 40 -4.07 2.68 -6.15
N LEU A 41 -3.63 1.99 -5.10
CA LEU A 41 -2.92 2.61 -3.98
C LEU A 41 -1.59 3.23 -4.42
N LEU A 42 -0.78 2.48 -5.16
CA LEU A 42 0.51 2.98 -5.63
C LEU A 42 0.35 4.17 -6.58
N ALA A 43 -0.63 4.12 -7.47
CA ALA A 43 -0.93 5.24 -8.36
C ALA A 43 -1.38 6.48 -7.58
N HIS A 44 -2.17 6.30 -6.53
CA HIS A 44 -2.64 7.41 -5.70
C HIS A 44 -1.49 8.09 -4.94
N PHE A 45 -0.63 7.29 -4.31
CA PHE A 45 0.44 7.83 -3.45
C PHE A 45 1.65 8.33 -4.23
N PHE A 46 1.95 7.73 -5.37
CA PHE A 46 3.15 8.06 -6.15
C PHE A 46 2.85 8.69 -7.51
N GLY A 47 1.59 8.65 -7.93
CA GLY A 47 1.17 9.21 -9.22
C GLY A 47 1.65 8.40 -10.42
N GLY A 48 1.28 8.85 -11.61
CA GLY A 48 1.85 8.40 -12.87
C GLY A 48 1.29 7.10 -13.43
N ASP A 49 2.17 6.36 -14.10
CA ASP A 49 1.86 5.18 -14.88
C ASP A 49 1.68 3.92 -14.03
N ILE A 50 1.52 2.78 -14.69
CA ILE A 50 1.39 1.48 -14.02
C ILE A 50 2.62 1.25 -13.13
N PRO A 51 2.43 0.96 -11.83
CA PRO A 51 3.54 0.66 -10.92
C PRO A 51 4.30 -0.59 -11.35
N ASP A 52 5.57 -0.69 -10.95
CA ASP A 52 6.37 -1.88 -11.22
C ASP A 52 5.87 -3.10 -10.44
N ASN A 53 6.14 -4.30 -10.97
CA ASN A 53 5.67 -5.54 -10.39
C ASN A 53 6.22 -5.79 -8.99
N ASP A 54 7.46 -5.40 -8.71
CA ASP A 54 8.08 -5.58 -7.39
C ASP A 54 7.35 -4.77 -6.33
N SER A 55 6.99 -3.52 -6.64
CA SER A 55 6.21 -2.67 -5.73
C SER A 55 4.80 -3.21 -5.52
N ILE A 56 4.15 -3.66 -6.58
CA ILE A 56 2.81 -4.28 -6.49
C ILE A 56 2.86 -5.50 -5.59
N ASP A 57 3.82 -6.40 -5.80
CA ASP A 57 3.96 -7.61 -5.00
C ASP A 57 4.30 -7.30 -3.55
N ALA A 58 5.22 -6.38 -3.30
CA ALA A 58 5.57 -5.97 -1.94
C ALA A 58 4.34 -5.47 -1.18
N LEU A 59 3.53 -4.63 -1.81
CA LEU A 59 2.32 -4.10 -1.19
C LEU A 59 1.27 -5.18 -0.94
N LYS A 60 1.09 -6.09 -1.90
CA LYS A 60 0.16 -7.22 -1.74
C LYS A 60 0.56 -8.13 -0.60
N TYR A 61 1.82 -8.56 -0.57
CA TYR A 61 2.29 -9.53 0.42
C TYR A 61 2.44 -8.94 1.82
N ASN A 62 2.87 -7.69 1.92
CA ASN A 62 3.22 -7.09 3.21
C ASN A 62 2.10 -6.27 3.85
N LEU A 63 1.10 -5.87 3.10
CA LEU A 63 -0.02 -5.07 3.61
C LEU A 63 -1.36 -5.69 3.25
N ILE A 64 -1.69 -5.76 1.97
CA ILE A 64 -3.06 -6.05 1.53
C ILE A 64 -3.54 -7.43 1.96
N SER A 65 -2.71 -8.46 1.86
CA SER A 65 -3.07 -9.83 2.25
C SER A 65 -3.28 -9.98 3.75
N HIS A 66 -2.76 -9.07 4.55
CA HIS A 66 -2.87 -9.09 6.02
C HIS A 66 -4.02 -8.22 6.55
N LEU A 67 -4.69 -7.46 5.70
CA LEU A 67 -5.87 -6.69 6.12
C LEU A 67 -7.01 -7.65 6.42
N GLU A 68 -7.79 -7.32 7.45
CA GLU A 68 -8.93 -8.15 7.84
C GLU A 68 -10.00 -8.14 6.75
N ARG A 69 -10.23 -9.31 6.13
CA ARG A 69 -11.06 -9.45 4.94
C ARG A 69 -12.51 -9.02 5.14
N PHE A 70 -13.08 -9.32 6.29
CA PHE A 70 -14.47 -9.04 6.60
C PHE A 70 -14.64 -7.92 7.63
N ASN A 71 -13.68 -7.01 7.67
CA ASN A 71 -13.77 -5.86 8.56
C ASN A 71 -14.94 -4.97 8.17
N LYS A 72 -15.80 -4.67 9.14
CA LYS A 72 -16.97 -3.79 8.94
C LYS A 72 -16.62 -2.32 9.08
N GLU A 73 -15.46 -2.01 9.63
CA GLU A 73 -14.99 -0.64 9.79
C GLU A 73 -14.24 -0.19 8.54
N ASP A 74 -14.19 1.12 8.34
CA ASP A 74 -13.42 1.69 7.23
C ASP A 74 -11.93 1.42 7.42
N ILE A 75 -11.29 0.98 6.36
CA ILE A 75 -9.84 0.78 6.34
C ILE A 75 -9.20 2.05 5.80
N ILE A 76 -8.33 2.65 6.60
CA ILE A 76 -7.61 3.87 6.24
C ILE A 76 -6.13 3.53 6.06
N ILE A 77 -5.60 3.88 4.89
CA ILE A 77 -4.21 3.62 4.54
C ILE A 77 -3.50 4.94 4.31
N ASP A 78 -2.45 5.20 5.10
CA ASP A 78 -1.62 6.37 4.97
C ASP A 78 -0.30 6.05 4.25
N SER A 79 0.48 7.09 3.96
CA SER A 79 1.75 6.94 3.27
C SER A 79 2.77 6.11 4.06
N ASP A 80 2.73 6.18 5.40
CA ASP A 80 3.64 5.40 6.25
C ASP A 80 3.42 3.90 6.10
N ARG A 81 2.16 3.45 6.09
CA ARG A 81 1.84 2.03 5.87
C ARG A 81 2.32 1.56 4.50
N ILE A 82 2.17 2.39 3.47
CA ILE A 82 2.65 2.07 2.12
C ILE A 82 4.18 1.93 2.11
N LEU A 83 4.89 2.89 2.69
CA LEU A 83 6.36 2.88 2.73
C LEU A 83 6.89 1.69 3.51
N ARG A 84 6.26 1.34 4.64
CA ARG A 84 6.63 0.15 5.42
C ARG A 84 6.45 -1.12 4.61
N ALA A 85 5.34 -1.27 3.91
CA ALA A 85 5.07 -2.44 3.07
C ALA A 85 6.11 -2.57 1.95
N LEU A 86 6.47 -1.46 1.30
CA LEU A 86 7.48 -1.44 0.26
C LEU A 86 8.88 -1.78 0.78
N ALA A 87 9.15 -1.52 2.05
CA ALA A 87 10.40 -1.86 2.72
C ALA A 87 10.38 -3.24 3.38
N TYR A 88 9.30 -4.02 3.18
CA TYR A 88 9.10 -5.33 3.80
C TYR A 88 9.08 -5.26 5.33
N VAL A 89 8.65 -4.13 5.89
CA VAL A 89 8.44 -3.96 7.33
C VAL A 89 7.02 -4.46 7.66
N PRO A 90 6.85 -5.28 8.71
CA PRO A 90 5.53 -5.80 9.09
C PRO A 90 4.50 -4.68 9.32
N ASP A 91 3.25 -4.93 8.88
CA ASP A 91 2.13 -4.00 9.09
C ASP A 91 1.57 -4.16 10.51
N SER A 92 2.40 -3.88 11.48
CA SER A 92 2.04 -3.92 12.89
C SER A 92 2.79 -2.80 13.62
N PRO A 93 2.34 -2.37 14.81
CA PRO A 93 3.06 -1.36 15.57
C PRO A 93 4.45 -1.89 15.97
N VAL A 94 5.45 -1.55 15.18
CA VAL A 94 6.84 -1.92 15.42
C VAL A 94 7.62 -0.65 15.68
N ASP A 95 8.37 -0.64 16.80
CA ASP A 95 9.32 0.44 17.05
C ASP A 95 10.56 0.21 16.19
N LEU A 96 10.66 0.94 15.09
CA LEU A 96 11.77 0.82 14.16
C LEU A 96 13.13 1.16 14.80
N ASN A 97 13.13 2.00 15.84
CA ASN A 97 14.36 2.34 16.56
C ASN A 97 14.95 1.14 17.28
N SER A 98 14.13 0.17 17.66
CA SER A 98 14.55 -1.08 18.27
C SER A 98 14.94 -2.17 17.27
N HIS A 99 14.79 -1.90 15.96
CA HIS A 99 15.07 -2.84 14.89
C HIS A 99 15.91 -2.18 13.79
N PRO A 100 17.23 -2.08 13.96
CA PRO A 100 18.10 -1.34 13.03
C PRO A 100 18.01 -1.81 11.57
N THR A 101 17.85 -3.11 11.34
CA THR A 101 17.71 -3.64 9.98
C THR A 101 16.42 -3.18 9.32
N LEU A 102 15.29 -3.24 10.05
CA LEU A 102 14.00 -2.76 9.55
C LEU A 102 14.01 -1.25 9.33
N LEU A 103 14.63 -0.51 10.24
CA LEU A 103 14.77 0.93 10.10
C LEU A 103 15.57 1.29 8.84
N SER A 104 16.66 0.57 8.57
CA SER A 104 17.46 0.77 7.37
C SER A 104 16.65 0.52 6.09
N LEU A 105 15.88 -0.56 6.06
CA LEU A 105 15.01 -0.88 4.92
C LEU A 105 13.92 0.19 4.73
N TYR A 106 13.33 0.66 5.82
CA TYR A 106 12.33 1.72 5.78
C TYR A 106 12.91 3.03 5.23
N ASN A 107 14.09 3.42 5.70
CA ASN A 107 14.76 4.63 5.24
C ASN A 107 15.15 4.53 3.76
N GLU A 108 15.59 3.36 3.30
CA GLU A 108 15.88 3.11 1.90
C GLU A 108 14.63 3.24 1.03
N ALA A 109 13.50 2.66 1.44
CA ALA A 109 12.25 2.78 0.73
C ALA A 109 11.77 4.24 0.70
N GLN A 110 11.88 4.95 1.80
CA GLN A 110 11.51 6.36 1.90
C GLN A 110 12.33 7.22 0.94
N ASN A 111 13.64 6.99 0.84
CA ASN A 111 14.51 7.69 -0.10
C ASN A 111 14.16 7.35 -1.56
N ARG A 112 13.89 6.08 -1.84
CA ARG A 112 13.53 5.60 -3.17
C ARG A 112 12.24 6.24 -3.69
N TYR A 113 11.25 6.43 -2.81
CA TYR A 113 9.94 6.98 -3.17
C TYR A 113 9.75 8.44 -2.79
N LYS A 114 10.77 9.11 -2.28
CA LYS A 114 10.72 10.49 -1.79
C LYS A 114 10.20 11.48 -2.84
N LYS A 115 10.54 11.28 -4.11
CA LYS A 115 10.12 12.16 -5.20
C LYS A 115 8.61 12.13 -5.47
N TYR A 116 7.91 11.14 -4.94
CA TYR A 116 6.47 10.94 -5.15
C TYR A 116 5.62 11.34 -3.93
N VAL A 117 6.24 11.56 -2.79
CA VAL A 117 5.52 11.80 -1.53
C VAL A 117 5.72 13.21 -1.01
#